data_04d31646e19305e11e7b3cb67322dc0d
#
_entry.id   04d31646e19305e11e7b3cb67322dc0d
#
_cell.length_a   1.000
_cell.length_b   1.000
_cell.length_c   1.000
_cell.angle_alpha   90.00
_cell.angle_beta   90.00
_cell.angle_gamma   90.00
#
_symmetry.space_group_name_H-M   'P 1'
#
loop_
_entity.id
_entity.type
_entity.pdbx_description
1 polymer ?
#
loop_
_entity_poly.entity_id
_entity_poly.type
_entity_poly.pdbx_seq_one_letter_code
_entity_poly.pdbx_strand_id
1 'polypeptide(L)'
;ARWDSADLAELGPLANRAKYLATEIGLDVTSKVIQVVGGRGSYKEFPAERAFRDLRTCTLMPPTVDRMLEAIGKNALGLDAAMFNVSGTPKPRADRA
;
A
#
# COMPACT_ATOMS: atom_id res chain seq x y z
N ALA A 1 13.31 -2.14 20.90
CA ALA A 1 12.76 -1.15 19.98
C ALA A 1 11.70 -0.33 20.69
N ARG A 2 11.79 0.97 20.57
CA ARG A 2 10.80 1.88 21.13
C ARG A 2 9.77 2.22 20.08
N TRP A 3 8.52 2.05 20.44
CA TRP A 3 7.40 2.40 19.58
C TRP A 3 6.71 3.63 20.16
N ASP A 4 7.43 4.75 20.23
CA ASP A 4 6.84 6.01 20.63
C ASP A 4 6.21 6.74 19.45
N SER A 5 5.54 7.85 19.69
CA SER A 5 4.82 8.57 18.63
C SER A 5 5.76 9.20 17.61
N ALA A 6 7.00 9.51 17.96
CA ALA A 6 8.00 10.03 17.01
C ALA A 6 8.46 8.93 16.06
N ASP A 7 8.73 7.73 16.58
CA ASP A 7 9.10 6.58 15.76
C ASP A 7 7.96 6.21 14.81
N LEU A 8 6.72 6.21 15.28
CA LEU A 8 5.56 5.94 14.44
C LEU A 8 5.37 6.99 13.35
N ALA A 9 5.69 8.25 13.64
CA ALA A 9 5.61 9.32 12.65
C ALA A 9 6.62 9.13 11.51
N GLU A 10 7.81 8.59 11.81
CA GLU A 10 8.82 8.27 10.80
C GLU A 10 8.49 6.98 10.05
N LEU A 11 7.98 5.98 10.75
CA LEU A 11 7.68 4.67 10.19
C LEU A 11 6.46 4.68 9.27
N GLY A 12 5.48 5.53 9.56
CA GLY A 12 4.25 5.60 8.75
C GLY A 12 4.51 5.80 7.27
N PRO A 13 5.26 6.84 6.86
CA PRO A 13 5.60 7.06 5.45
C PRO A 13 6.39 5.91 4.82
N LEU A 14 7.31 5.32 5.57
CA LEU A 14 8.11 4.19 5.09
C LEU A 14 7.24 2.95 4.90
N ALA A 15 6.32 2.70 5.82
CA ALA A 15 5.39 1.58 5.72
C ALA A 15 4.47 1.73 4.50
N ASN A 16 3.98 2.94 4.23
CA ASN A 16 3.17 3.22 3.05
C ASN A 16 3.92 2.96 1.75
N ARG A 17 5.17 3.40 1.67
CA ARG A 17 6.03 3.14 0.52
C ARG A 17 6.29 1.66 0.34
N ALA A 18 6.58 0.96 1.43
CA ALA A 18 6.84 -0.48 1.40
C ALA A 18 5.61 -1.25 0.90
N LYS A 19 4.44 -0.95 1.43
CA LYS A 19 3.19 -1.58 1.01
C LYS A 19 2.90 -1.29 -0.46
N TYR A 20 3.04 -0.04 -0.88
CA TYR A 20 2.81 0.36 -2.28
C TYR A 20 3.72 -0.41 -3.23
N LEU A 21 5.03 -0.40 -2.97
CA LEU A 21 6.01 -1.06 -3.83
C LEU A 21 5.80 -2.57 -3.85
N ALA A 22 5.61 -3.19 -2.70
CA ALA A 22 5.41 -4.64 -2.62
C ALA A 22 4.16 -5.07 -3.38
N THR A 23 3.07 -4.31 -3.27
CA THR A 23 1.82 -4.62 -3.94
C THR A 23 1.94 -4.46 -5.45
N GLU A 24 2.51 -3.36 -5.92
CA GLU A 24 2.67 -3.08 -7.35
C GLU A 24 3.63 -4.07 -8.02
N ILE A 25 4.77 -4.31 -7.40
CA ILE A 25 5.76 -5.26 -7.92
C ILE A 25 5.19 -6.67 -7.91
N GLY A 26 4.51 -7.04 -6.83
CA GLY A 26 3.90 -8.36 -6.69
C GLY A 26 2.85 -8.63 -7.76
N LEU A 27 2.01 -7.65 -8.05
CA LEU A 27 1.01 -7.75 -9.13
C LEU A 27 1.69 -7.92 -10.48
N ASP A 28 2.71 -7.13 -10.76
CA ASP A 28 3.44 -7.20 -12.03
C ASP A 28 4.10 -8.57 -12.21
N VAL A 29 4.79 -9.04 -11.17
CA VAL A 29 5.47 -10.34 -11.20
C VAL A 29 4.48 -11.48 -11.37
N THR A 30 3.40 -11.52 -10.60
CA THR A 30 2.41 -12.60 -10.67
C THR A 30 1.69 -12.60 -12.01
N SER A 31 1.39 -11.43 -12.55
CA SER A 31 0.80 -11.31 -13.89
C SER A 31 1.74 -11.90 -14.96
N LYS A 32 3.03 -11.59 -14.87
CA LYS A 32 4.04 -12.13 -15.79
C LYS A 32 4.24 -13.62 -15.64
N VAL A 33 4.20 -14.12 -14.42
CA VAL A 33 4.30 -15.58 -14.18
C VAL A 33 3.13 -16.30 -14.85
N ILE A 34 1.91 -15.81 -14.71
CA ILE A 34 0.74 -16.38 -15.37
C ILE A 34 0.92 -16.34 -16.91
N GLN A 35 1.44 -15.25 -17.42
CA GLN A 35 1.70 -15.11 -18.86
C GLN A 35 2.71 -16.14 -19.35
N VAL A 36 3.78 -16.38 -18.60
CA VAL A 36 4.82 -17.35 -18.96
C VAL A 36 4.30 -18.77 -18.89
N VAL A 37 3.52 -19.10 -17.88
CA VAL A 37 2.92 -20.44 -17.71
C VAL A 37 1.87 -20.71 -18.78
N GLY A 38 1.21 -19.67 -19.26
CA GLY A 38 0.14 -19.77 -20.26
C GLY A 38 -1.22 -20.04 -19.64
N GLY A 39 -2.13 -20.61 -20.44
CA GLY A 39 -3.52 -20.82 -20.02
C GLY A 39 -3.68 -21.60 -18.70
N ARG A 40 -2.77 -22.51 -18.42
CA ARG A 40 -2.79 -23.27 -17.14
C ARG A 40 -2.54 -22.38 -15.92
N GLY A 41 -1.89 -21.24 -16.11
CA GLY A 41 -1.61 -20.30 -15.02
C GLY A 41 -2.87 -19.70 -14.40
N SER A 42 -3.99 -19.73 -15.12
CA SER A 42 -5.28 -19.25 -14.59
C SER A 42 -6.06 -20.33 -13.84
N TYR A 43 -5.56 -21.56 -13.82
CA TYR A 43 -6.23 -22.66 -13.11
C TYR A 43 -5.89 -22.63 -11.62
N LYS A 44 -6.87 -23.00 -10.80
CA LYS A 44 -6.73 -22.96 -9.34
C LYS A 44 -5.65 -23.91 -8.79
N GLU A 45 -5.23 -24.90 -9.56
CA GLU A 45 -4.16 -25.81 -9.17
C GLU A 45 -2.79 -25.13 -9.14
N PHE A 46 -2.63 -23.98 -9.79
CA PHE A 46 -1.37 -23.27 -9.84
C PHE A 46 -1.32 -22.14 -8.81
N PRO A 47 -0.26 -22.06 -7.99
CA PRO A 47 -0.14 -21.04 -6.95
C PRO A 47 -0.16 -19.60 -7.48
N ALA A 48 0.26 -19.39 -8.73
CA ALA A 48 0.34 -18.06 -9.32
C ALA A 48 -1.05 -17.37 -9.41
N GLU A 49 -2.09 -18.14 -9.71
CA GLU A 49 -3.46 -17.59 -9.78
C GLU A 49 -3.90 -17.04 -8.42
N ARG A 50 -3.69 -17.82 -7.36
CA ARG A 50 -4.02 -17.43 -6.01
C ARG A 50 -3.20 -16.22 -5.55
N ALA A 51 -1.90 -16.24 -5.83
CA ALA A 51 -1.02 -15.12 -5.49
C ALA A 51 -1.48 -13.84 -6.18
N PHE A 52 -1.86 -13.93 -7.44
CA PHE A 52 -2.38 -12.78 -8.19
C PHE A 52 -3.67 -12.25 -7.56
N ARG A 53 -4.62 -13.13 -7.22
CA ARG A 53 -5.88 -12.72 -6.57
C ARG A 53 -5.62 -12.05 -5.22
N ASP A 54 -4.75 -12.64 -4.42
CA ASP A 54 -4.43 -12.11 -3.09
C ASP A 54 -3.77 -10.74 -3.19
N LEU A 55 -2.82 -10.58 -4.10
CA LEU A 55 -2.16 -9.29 -4.33
C LEU A 55 -3.13 -8.25 -4.90
N ARG A 56 -4.02 -8.66 -5.80
CA ARG A 56 -5.05 -7.75 -6.31
C ARG A 56 -5.95 -7.27 -5.17
N THR A 57 -6.31 -8.14 -4.25
CA THR A 57 -7.08 -7.78 -3.06
C THR A 57 -6.30 -6.78 -2.19
N CYS A 58 -4.99 -6.97 -2.05
CA CYS A 58 -4.15 -6.05 -1.27
C CYS A 58 -4.17 -4.62 -1.81
N THR A 59 -4.39 -4.41 -3.10
CA THR A 59 -4.52 -3.06 -3.66
C THR A 59 -5.79 -2.36 -3.20
N LEU A 60 -6.79 -3.14 -2.81
CA LEU A 60 -8.12 -2.64 -2.44
C LEU A 60 -8.31 -2.56 -0.92
N MET A 61 -7.48 -3.27 -0.15
CA MET A 61 -7.55 -3.22 1.32
C MET A 61 -7.11 -1.86 1.83
N PRO A 62 -7.81 -1.31 2.83
CA PRO A 62 -7.42 -0.01 3.37
C PRO A 62 -6.01 -0.04 4.01
N PRO A 63 -5.18 0.98 3.74
CA PRO A 63 -5.41 2.02 2.76
C PRO A 63 -5.22 1.49 1.33
N THR A 64 -6.07 1.93 0.42
CA THR A 64 -5.95 1.53 -0.99
C THR A 64 -4.69 2.11 -1.62
N VAL A 65 -4.24 1.53 -2.75
CA VAL A 65 -3.06 2.03 -3.47
C VAL A 65 -3.21 3.51 -3.83
N ASP A 66 -4.38 3.92 -4.26
CA ASP A 66 -4.63 5.32 -4.61
C ASP A 66 -4.47 6.25 -3.40
N ARG A 67 -4.98 5.83 -2.25
CA ARG A 67 -4.82 6.58 -1.01
C ARG A 67 -3.38 6.61 -0.53
N MET A 68 -2.65 5.52 -0.71
CA MET A 68 -1.23 5.47 -0.37
C MET A 68 -0.42 6.41 -1.25
N LEU A 69 -0.69 6.46 -2.55
CA LEU A 69 -0.03 7.38 -3.46
C LEU A 69 -0.29 8.83 -3.08
N GLU A 70 -1.53 9.16 -2.75
CA GLU A 70 -1.89 10.48 -2.27
C GLU A 70 -1.12 10.84 -1.00
N ALA A 71 -1.06 9.92 -0.04
CA ALA A 71 -0.35 10.12 1.21
C ALA A 71 1.16 10.30 1.00
N ILE A 72 1.75 9.48 0.12
CA ILE A 72 3.17 9.58 -0.22
C ILE A 72 3.48 10.94 -0.86
N GLY A 73 2.63 11.38 -1.79
CA GLY A 73 2.78 12.67 -2.44
C GLY A 73 2.66 13.83 -1.46
N LYS A 74 1.65 13.80 -0.59
CA LYS A 74 1.49 14.82 0.46
C LYS A 74 2.67 14.87 1.39
N ASN A 75 3.19 13.70 1.77
CA ASN A 75 4.35 13.61 2.64
C ASN A 75 5.59 14.21 2.00
N ALA A 76 5.81 13.94 0.71
CA ALA A 76 6.93 14.51 -0.04
C ALA A 76 6.84 16.03 -0.13
N LEU A 77 5.62 16.56 -0.18
CA LEU A 77 5.38 18.02 -0.22
C LEU A 77 5.32 18.65 1.16
N GLY A 78 5.51 17.87 2.21
CA GLY A 78 5.43 18.38 3.59
C GLY A 78 4.01 18.65 4.07
N LEU A 79 2.99 18.12 3.37
CA LEU A 79 1.60 18.25 3.76
C LEU A 79 1.19 17.14 4.72
N ASP A 80 0.08 17.36 5.45
CA ASP A 80 -0.44 16.33 6.34
C ASP A 80 -1.07 15.21 5.51
N ALA A 81 -0.60 13.98 5.75
CA ALA A 81 -1.02 12.80 5.02
C ALA A 81 -1.77 11.81 5.93
N ALA A 82 -2.70 12.31 6.72
CA ALA A 82 -3.51 11.46 7.60
C ALA A 82 -4.35 10.49 6.76
N MET A 83 -3.99 9.20 6.81
CA MET A 83 -4.66 8.15 6.05
C MET A 83 -5.88 7.59 6.77
N PHE A 84 -5.82 7.58 8.10
CA PHE A 84 -6.91 7.12 8.93
C PHE A 84 -7.36 8.27 9.80
N ASN A 85 -8.55 8.75 9.54
CA ASN A 85 -9.19 9.75 10.35
C ASN A 85 -10.54 9.19 10.80
N VAL A 86 -10.61 8.79 12.05
CA VAL A 86 -11.80 8.17 12.63
C VAL A 86 -12.99 9.13 12.64
N SER A 87 -12.72 10.43 12.72
CA SER A 87 -13.76 11.47 12.71
C SER A 87 -14.16 11.91 11.30
N GLY A 88 -13.47 11.45 10.27
CA GLY A 88 -13.72 11.87 8.90
C GLY A 88 -13.22 13.28 8.56
N THR A 89 -12.66 14.00 9.54
CA THR A 89 -12.11 15.33 9.32
C THR A 89 -10.60 15.29 9.31
N PRO A 90 -9.93 16.02 8.41
CA PRO A 90 -8.48 16.10 8.41
C PRO A 90 -7.97 16.68 9.73
N LYS A 91 -7.03 15.98 10.36
CA LYS A 91 -6.36 16.56 11.51
C LYS A 91 -5.49 17.73 11.06
N PRO A 92 -5.64 18.89 11.68
CA PRO A 92 -4.73 19.98 11.39
C PRO A 92 -3.32 19.60 11.83
N ARG A 93 -2.34 20.04 11.08
CA ARG A 93 -0.95 19.89 11.47
C ARG A 93 -0.70 20.60 12.79
N ALA A 94 0.02 19.95 13.69
CA ALA A 94 0.34 20.53 14.98
C ALA A 94 1.23 21.78 14.88
N ASP A 95 1.97 21.92 13.77
CA ASP A 95 2.84 23.07 13.48
C ASP A 95 2.11 24.23 12.79
N ARG A 96 0.84 24.07 12.49
CA ARG A 96 0.01 25.17 12.00
C ARG A 96 -0.66 25.85 13.17
N ALA A 97 -0.11 26.94 13.52
CA ALA A 97 -0.73 27.83 14.52
C ALA A 97 -1.97 28.50 13.92
#